data_9bc7c19f2ca3eb08a9e79bac9bf83372
#
_entry.id   9bc7c19f2ca3eb08a9e79bac9bf83372
#
_cell.length_a   1.000
_cell.length_b   1.000
_cell.length_c   1.000
_cell.angle_alpha   90.00
_cell.angle_beta   90.00
_cell.angle_gamma   90.00
#
_symmetry.space_group_name_H-M   'P 1'
#
loop_
_entity.id
_entity.type
_entity.pdbx_description
1 polymer ?
#
loop_
_entity_poly.entity_id
_entity_poly.type
_entity_poly.pdbx_seq_one_letter_code
_entity_poly.pdbx_strand_id
1 'polypeptide(L)'
;MNLKATNKTETNKYELEVEISAEDFNKALSEVAKTEGKKMSVPGFRKGHAPRSVIEKMYGENVFFEAAVDKLYRPAMQDAIEASGLEVIAVSNADVTSVSRENGIELKLTVVVKPVITIEGYKGIEATKKNVEVTDEDVSAELVKVQDRNSRMVDV
;
A
#
# COMPACT_ATOMS: atom_id res chain seq x y z
N MET A 1 -2.10 -6.00 20.35
CA MET A 1 -1.31 -5.25 19.34
C MET A 1 -1.50 -3.77 19.64
N ASN A 2 -0.47 -2.94 19.53
CA ASN A 2 -0.53 -1.53 19.91
C ASN A 2 -0.08 -0.63 18.76
N LEU A 3 -0.87 0.40 18.47
CA LEU A 3 -0.47 1.49 17.57
C LEU A 3 0.43 2.45 18.37
N LYS A 4 1.69 2.59 17.95
CA LYS A 4 2.70 3.41 18.63
C LYS A 4 2.63 4.88 18.22
N ALA A 5 2.52 5.12 16.91
CA ALA A 5 2.50 6.46 16.36
C ALA A 5 1.73 6.52 15.03
N THR A 6 1.16 7.69 14.77
CA THR A 6 0.51 8.03 13.50
C THR A 6 1.13 9.32 13.01
N ASN A 7 1.98 9.23 11.99
CA ASN A 7 2.71 10.36 11.45
C ASN A 7 2.17 10.71 10.06
N LYS A 8 1.85 11.99 9.82
CA LYS A 8 1.49 12.46 8.49
C LYS A 8 2.75 12.72 7.68
N THR A 9 2.95 11.96 6.61
CA THR A 9 4.16 12.05 5.77
C THR A 9 3.93 12.99 4.57
N GLU A 10 2.81 12.83 3.88
CA GLU A 10 2.44 13.62 2.70
C GLU A 10 0.94 13.93 2.72
N THR A 11 0.49 14.69 1.72
CA THR A 11 -0.95 14.91 1.51
C THR A 11 -1.64 13.57 1.28
N ASN A 12 -2.56 13.21 2.19
CA ASN A 12 -3.32 11.94 2.17
C ASN A 12 -2.51 10.66 2.39
N LYS A 13 -1.25 10.75 2.86
CA LYS A 13 -0.46 9.60 3.29
C LYS A 13 -0.07 9.72 4.75
N TYR A 14 -0.26 8.63 5.47
CA TYR A 14 0.12 8.49 6.87
C TYR A 14 1.01 7.27 7.06
N GLU A 15 1.95 7.39 7.97
CA GLU A 15 2.79 6.29 8.42
C GLU A 15 2.30 5.86 9.81
N LEU A 16 1.93 4.59 9.92
CA LEU A 16 1.48 3.95 11.16
C LEU A 16 2.60 3.06 11.68
N GLU A 17 3.05 3.30 12.89
CA GLU A 17 4.00 2.43 13.58
C GLU A 17 3.23 1.49 14.51
N VAL A 18 3.35 0.21 14.23
CA VAL A 18 2.62 -0.86 14.93
C VAL A 18 3.58 -1.76 15.66
N GLU A 19 3.30 -2.02 16.92
CA GLU A 19 4.04 -2.95 17.75
C GLU A 19 3.20 -4.19 18.06
N ILE A 20 3.76 -5.36 17.79
CA ILE A 20 3.19 -6.65 18.17
C ILE A 20 3.96 -7.17 19.36
N SER A 21 3.26 -7.52 20.42
CA SER A 21 3.89 -7.98 21.66
C SER A 21 4.71 -9.25 21.48
N ALA A 22 5.78 -9.39 22.28
CA ALA A 22 6.59 -10.61 22.28
C ALA A 22 5.77 -11.87 22.60
N GLU A 23 4.72 -11.74 23.44
CA GLU A 23 3.84 -12.87 23.75
C GLU A 23 3.07 -13.37 22.53
N ASP A 24 2.48 -12.45 21.76
CA ASP A 24 1.71 -12.80 20.55
C ASP A 24 2.63 -13.37 19.48
N PHE A 25 3.82 -12.80 19.35
CA PHE A 25 4.84 -13.32 18.42
C PHE A 25 5.27 -14.74 18.80
N ASN A 26 5.56 -15.01 20.06
CA ASN A 26 5.96 -16.33 20.53
C ASN A 26 4.82 -17.37 20.41
N LYS A 27 3.56 -16.96 20.58
CA LYS A 27 2.40 -17.82 20.29
C LYS A 27 2.34 -18.18 18.81
N ALA A 28 2.45 -17.18 17.92
CA ALA A 28 2.46 -17.39 16.48
C ALA A 28 3.64 -18.28 16.03
N LEU A 29 4.84 -18.05 16.55
CA LEU A 29 6.00 -18.91 16.32
C LEU A 29 5.72 -20.37 16.70
N SER A 30 5.06 -20.60 17.82
CA SER A 30 4.73 -21.95 18.28
C SER A 30 3.71 -22.64 17.37
N GLU A 31 2.74 -21.91 16.86
CA GLU A 31 1.75 -22.42 15.93
C GLU A 31 2.32 -22.68 14.53
N VAL A 32 3.14 -21.74 14.03
CA VAL A 32 3.85 -21.89 12.76
C VAL A 32 4.83 -23.05 12.80
N ALA A 33 5.59 -23.21 13.87
CA ALA A 33 6.47 -24.34 14.05
C ALA A 33 5.75 -25.69 14.01
N LYS A 34 4.51 -25.77 14.53
CA LYS A 34 3.68 -27.00 14.43
C LYS A 34 3.18 -27.25 13.00
N THR A 35 2.94 -26.20 12.24
CA THR A 35 2.37 -26.30 10.89
C THR A 35 3.47 -26.51 9.85
N GLU A 36 4.46 -25.65 9.84
CA GLU A 36 5.60 -25.73 8.88
C GLU A 36 6.56 -26.84 9.22
N GLY A 37 6.76 -27.14 10.50
CA GLY A 37 7.57 -28.26 10.93
C GLY A 37 7.09 -29.61 10.39
N LYS A 38 5.78 -29.77 10.15
CA LYS A 38 5.23 -30.98 9.50
C LYS A 38 5.66 -31.14 8.04
N LYS A 39 5.98 -30.05 7.37
CA LYS A 39 6.41 -30.03 5.96
C LYS A 39 7.93 -30.26 5.84
N MET A 40 8.68 -29.96 6.89
CA MET A 40 10.14 -30.02 6.90
C MET A 40 10.65 -31.46 7.04
N SER A 41 11.78 -31.75 6.38
CA SER A 41 12.49 -33.02 6.47
C SER A 41 13.81 -32.78 7.14
N VAL A 42 14.03 -33.44 8.27
CA VAL A 42 15.27 -33.35 9.07
C VAL A 42 15.97 -34.71 9.05
N PRO A 43 17.24 -34.78 8.71
CA PRO A 43 18.03 -36.03 8.77
C PRO A 43 17.93 -36.67 10.17
N GLY A 44 17.66 -37.96 10.20
CA GLY A 44 17.48 -38.72 11.45
C GLY A 44 16.05 -38.71 12.02
N PHE A 45 15.13 -37.97 11.42
CA PHE A 45 13.71 -37.92 11.81
C PHE A 45 12.79 -38.23 10.63
N ARG A 46 11.67 -38.87 10.92
CA ARG A 46 10.61 -39.02 9.92
C ARG A 46 10.06 -37.65 9.57
N LYS A 47 9.81 -37.39 8.29
CA LYS A 47 9.24 -36.12 7.79
C LYS A 47 8.07 -35.64 8.66
N GLY A 48 8.16 -34.43 9.15
CA GLY A 48 7.15 -33.79 9.98
C GLY A 48 7.12 -34.21 11.46
N HIS A 49 8.06 -35.03 11.93
CA HIS A 49 8.14 -35.49 13.32
C HIS A 49 9.37 -34.96 14.08
N ALA A 50 10.16 -34.09 13.47
CA ALA A 50 11.29 -33.46 14.14
C ALA A 50 10.80 -32.45 15.19
N PRO A 51 11.36 -32.46 16.42
CA PRO A 51 11.09 -31.43 17.41
C PRO A 51 11.53 -30.05 16.93
N ARG A 52 10.81 -28.99 17.34
CA ARG A 52 11.12 -27.60 17.00
C ARG A 52 12.59 -27.23 17.27
N SER A 53 13.12 -27.65 18.42
CA SER A 53 14.51 -27.36 18.82
C SER A 53 15.54 -27.97 17.86
N VAL A 54 15.24 -29.09 17.24
CA VAL A 54 16.14 -29.73 16.26
C VAL A 54 16.07 -29.00 14.92
N ILE A 55 14.88 -28.57 14.51
CA ILE A 55 14.68 -27.78 13.30
C ILE A 55 15.42 -26.44 13.42
N GLU A 56 15.25 -25.74 14.53
CA GLU A 56 15.92 -24.45 14.80
C GLU A 56 17.46 -24.60 14.85
N LYS A 57 17.98 -25.70 15.38
CA LYS A 57 19.44 -25.97 15.36
C LYS A 57 19.98 -26.21 13.96
N MET A 58 19.23 -26.84 13.07
CA MET A 58 19.67 -27.16 11.72
C MET A 58 19.49 -26.02 10.71
N TYR A 59 18.37 -25.37 10.77
CA TYR A 59 17.98 -24.34 9.80
C TYR A 59 18.14 -22.91 10.32
N GLY A 60 18.51 -22.76 11.58
CA GLY A 60 18.65 -21.47 12.26
C GLY A 60 17.43 -21.12 13.10
N GLU A 61 17.65 -20.30 14.13
CA GLU A 61 16.61 -19.88 15.06
C GLU A 61 15.49 -19.05 14.40
N ASN A 62 15.82 -18.41 13.27
CA ASN A 62 14.93 -17.50 12.56
C ASN A 62 14.09 -18.18 11.48
N VAL A 63 14.22 -19.50 11.31
CA VAL A 63 13.53 -20.25 10.23
C VAL A 63 12.02 -20.10 10.21
N PHE A 64 11.41 -19.83 11.36
CA PHE A 64 9.95 -19.63 11.48
C PHE A 64 9.52 -18.18 11.58
N PHE A 65 10.48 -17.21 11.57
CA PHE A 65 10.16 -15.80 11.78
C PHE A 65 9.32 -15.25 10.65
N GLU A 66 9.73 -15.48 9.41
CA GLU A 66 9.03 -15.00 8.22
C GLU A 66 7.57 -15.47 8.22
N ALA A 67 7.34 -16.78 8.39
CA ALA A 67 5.98 -17.32 8.42
C ALA A 67 5.15 -16.86 9.63
N ALA A 68 5.80 -16.52 10.76
CA ALA A 68 5.11 -15.97 11.92
C ALA A 68 4.75 -14.49 11.70
N VAL A 69 5.62 -13.72 11.05
CA VAL A 69 5.36 -12.34 10.64
C VAL A 69 4.19 -12.30 9.67
N ASP A 70 4.21 -13.13 8.61
CA ASP A 70 3.13 -13.21 7.62
C ASP A 70 1.76 -13.53 8.26
N LYS A 71 1.77 -14.38 9.26
CA LYS A 71 0.55 -14.75 9.99
C LYS A 71 0.00 -13.58 10.82
N LEU A 72 0.87 -12.82 11.46
CA LEU A 72 0.50 -11.70 12.34
C LEU A 72 0.27 -10.39 11.59
N TYR A 73 0.85 -10.25 10.41
CA TYR A 73 0.79 -9.03 9.62
C TYR A 73 -0.63 -8.55 9.33
N ARG A 74 -1.49 -9.45 8.82
CA ARG A 74 -2.87 -9.10 8.44
C ARG A 74 -3.72 -8.62 9.62
N PRO A 75 -3.81 -9.36 10.73
CA PRO A 75 -4.56 -8.89 11.90
C PRO A 75 -3.95 -7.62 12.49
N ALA A 76 -2.62 -7.50 12.55
CA ALA A 76 -1.96 -6.30 13.06
C ALA A 76 -2.26 -5.05 12.22
N MET A 77 -2.31 -5.21 10.90
CA MET A 77 -2.70 -4.14 9.98
C MET A 77 -4.16 -3.70 10.20
N GLN A 78 -5.08 -4.64 10.37
CA GLN A 78 -6.49 -4.33 10.62
C GLN A 78 -6.67 -3.59 11.96
N ASP A 79 -6.09 -4.11 13.03
CA ASP A 79 -6.14 -3.48 14.36
C ASP A 79 -5.54 -2.07 14.33
N ALA A 80 -4.45 -1.86 13.58
CA ALA A 80 -3.81 -0.56 13.46
C ALA A 80 -4.69 0.45 12.69
N ILE A 81 -5.34 0.02 11.62
CA ILE A 81 -6.26 0.87 10.85
C ILE A 81 -7.46 1.25 11.71
N GLU A 82 -8.06 0.30 12.42
CA GLU A 82 -9.18 0.56 13.32
C GLU A 82 -8.79 1.51 14.46
N ALA A 83 -7.63 1.28 15.07
CA ALA A 83 -7.11 2.12 16.15
C ALA A 83 -6.76 3.54 15.69
N SER A 84 -6.33 3.72 14.44
CA SER A 84 -6.01 5.03 13.87
C SER A 84 -7.23 5.92 13.64
N GLY A 85 -8.42 5.34 13.48
CA GLY A 85 -9.67 6.05 13.15
C GLY A 85 -9.65 6.71 11.75
N LEU A 86 -8.69 6.39 10.89
CA LEU A 86 -8.54 6.97 9.57
C LEU A 86 -9.36 6.18 8.53
N GLU A 87 -9.99 6.90 7.59
CA GLU A 87 -10.61 6.28 6.40
C GLU A 87 -9.52 5.84 5.41
N VAL A 88 -8.88 4.69 5.66
CA VAL A 88 -7.83 4.14 4.81
C VAL A 88 -8.44 3.53 3.55
N ILE A 89 -7.95 3.96 2.39
CA ILE A 89 -8.37 3.43 1.08
C ILE A 89 -7.44 2.28 0.66
N ALA A 90 -6.14 2.46 0.89
CA ALA A 90 -5.14 1.48 0.50
C ALA A 90 -3.91 1.53 1.42
N VAL A 91 -3.24 0.40 1.55
CA VAL A 91 -1.91 0.32 2.14
C VAL A 91 -0.89 0.34 1.00
N SER A 92 -0.04 1.35 0.99
CA SER A 92 0.94 1.57 -0.08
C SER A 92 2.21 0.75 0.14
N ASN A 93 2.69 0.72 1.38
CA ASN A 93 3.88 -0.03 1.76
C ASN A 93 3.75 -0.58 3.17
N ALA A 94 4.45 -1.66 3.43
CA ALA A 94 4.51 -2.28 4.75
C ALA A 94 5.90 -2.87 4.96
N ASP A 95 6.65 -2.23 5.83
CA ASP A 95 8.01 -2.61 6.14
C ASP A 95 8.10 -3.17 7.56
N VAL A 96 8.87 -4.23 7.72
CA VAL A 96 9.21 -4.80 9.01
C VAL A 96 10.50 -4.15 9.49
N THR A 97 10.42 -3.34 10.52
CA THR A 97 11.57 -2.58 11.05
C THR A 97 12.44 -3.46 11.94
N SER A 98 11.83 -4.21 12.83
CA SER A 98 12.53 -5.11 13.74
C SER A 98 11.72 -6.35 14.07
N VAL A 99 12.41 -7.47 14.24
CA VAL A 99 11.81 -8.74 14.70
C VAL A 99 12.70 -9.33 15.76
N SER A 100 12.17 -9.51 16.96
CA SER A 100 12.88 -10.10 18.08
C SER A 100 11.94 -10.95 18.93
N ARG A 101 12.47 -12.05 19.50
CA ARG A 101 11.70 -12.87 20.45
C ARG A 101 11.44 -12.16 21.77
N GLU A 102 12.28 -11.21 22.13
CA GLU A 102 12.20 -10.47 23.39
C GLU A 102 11.31 -9.23 23.27
N ASN A 103 11.45 -8.51 22.15
CA ASN A 103 10.76 -7.23 21.93
C ASN A 103 9.50 -7.37 21.07
N GLY A 104 9.30 -8.52 20.39
CA GLY A 104 8.21 -8.70 19.45
C GLY A 104 8.55 -8.22 18.05
N ILE A 105 7.57 -7.64 17.34
CA ILE A 105 7.71 -7.16 15.97
C ILE A 105 7.34 -5.68 15.92
N GLU A 106 8.14 -4.89 15.23
CA GLU A 106 7.80 -3.51 14.86
C GLU A 106 7.56 -3.42 13.36
N LEU A 107 6.40 -2.91 12.98
CA LEU A 107 5.97 -2.73 11.61
C LEU A 107 5.75 -1.25 11.31
N LYS A 108 6.12 -0.82 10.12
CA LYS A 108 5.80 0.50 9.56
C LYS A 108 4.88 0.32 8.37
N LEU A 109 3.68 0.88 8.48
CA LEU A 109 2.65 0.81 7.44
C LEU A 109 2.45 2.18 6.83
N THR A 110 2.66 2.33 5.54
CA THR A 110 2.30 3.55 4.81
C THR A 110 0.91 3.39 4.24
N VAL A 111 -0.03 4.15 4.76
CA VAL A 111 -1.44 4.10 4.36
C VAL A 111 -1.86 5.35 3.60
N VAL A 112 -2.72 5.16 2.61
CA VAL A 112 -3.34 6.24 1.85
C VAL A 112 -4.77 6.41 2.37
N VAL A 113 -5.09 7.64 2.79
CA VAL A 113 -6.41 7.98 3.30
C VAL A 113 -7.21 8.76 2.28
N LYS A 114 -8.54 8.73 2.45
CA LYS A 114 -9.47 9.52 1.65
C LYS A 114 -9.17 11.01 1.79
N PRO A 115 -9.02 11.74 0.67
CA PRO A 115 -8.79 13.17 0.72
C PRO A 115 -10.01 13.90 1.27
N VAL A 116 -9.78 14.83 2.18
CA VAL A 116 -10.78 15.81 2.59
C VAL A 116 -10.69 16.98 1.62
N ILE A 117 -11.70 17.13 0.77
CA ILE A 117 -11.75 18.20 -0.22
C ILE A 117 -12.63 19.32 0.33
N THR A 118 -12.03 20.47 0.59
CA THR A 118 -12.74 21.71 0.87
C THR A 118 -12.82 22.52 -0.40
N ILE A 119 -14.04 22.78 -0.86
CA ILE A 119 -14.25 23.60 -2.06
C ILE A 119 -14.54 25.03 -1.59
N GLU A 120 -13.56 25.92 -1.81
CA GLU A 120 -13.66 27.33 -1.50
C GLU A 120 -13.65 28.17 -2.78
N GLY A 121 -14.25 29.34 -2.75
CA GLY A 121 -14.19 30.30 -3.85
C GLY A 121 -14.99 29.97 -5.11
N TYR A 122 -15.90 28.97 -5.05
CA TYR A 122 -16.72 28.60 -6.22
C TYR A 122 -17.96 29.50 -6.43
N LYS A 123 -18.30 30.33 -5.43
CA LYS A 123 -19.38 31.31 -5.52
C LYS A 123 -18.83 32.68 -5.88
N GLY A 124 -19.43 33.35 -6.84
CA GLY A 124 -19.04 34.71 -7.27
C GLY A 124 -17.83 34.72 -8.22
N ILE A 125 -17.60 33.63 -8.96
CA ILE A 125 -16.58 33.65 -10.03
C ILE A 125 -17.08 34.59 -11.14
N GLU A 126 -16.34 35.68 -11.34
CA GLU A 126 -16.56 36.59 -12.45
C GLU A 126 -15.87 36.04 -13.70
N ALA A 127 -16.64 35.75 -14.73
CA ALA A 127 -16.13 35.34 -16.02
C ALA A 127 -16.36 36.45 -17.04
N THR A 128 -15.28 36.97 -17.62
CA THR A 128 -15.37 37.90 -18.74
C THR A 128 -15.75 37.17 -20.01
N LYS A 129 -16.88 37.56 -20.62
CA LYS A 129 -17.27 37.02 -21.92
C LYS A 129 -16.25 37.49 -22.96
N LYS A 130 -15.58 36.53 -23.62
CA LYS A 130 -14.67 36.84 -24.71
C LYS A 130 -15.48 37.43 -25.87
N ASN A 131 -15.19 38.69 -26.24
CA ASN A 131 -15.78 39.26 -27.43
C ASN A 131 -15.12 38.57 -28.64
N VAL A 132 -15.95 37.92 -29.44
CA VAL A 132 -15.47 37.28 -30.68
C VAL A 132 -15.96 38.19 -31.80
N GLU A 133 -15.04 38.91 -32.41
CA GLU A 133 -15.28 39.66 -33.65
C GLU A 133 -14.77 38.83 -34.79
N VAL A 134 -15.64 38.55 -35.74
CA VAL A 134 -15.26 37.83 -36.96
C VAL A 134 -14.67 38.83 -37.94
N THR A 135 -13.40 38.62 -38.31
CA THR A 135 -12.70 39.45 -39.26
C THR A 135 -12.82 38.93 -40.67
N ASP A 136 -12.58 39.79 -41.70
CA ASP A 136 -12.57 39.37 -43.09
C ASP A 136 -11.46 38.33 -43.37
N GLU A 137 -10.39 38.37 -42.56
CA GLU A 137 -9.31 37.39 -42.59
C GLU A 137 -9.79 36.00 -42.13
N ASP A 138 -10.61 35.93 -41.09
CA ASP A 138 -11.20 34.67 -40.58
C ASP A 138 -12.13 34.05 -41.63
N VAL A 139 -12.93 34.90 -42.30
CA VAL A 139 -13.82 34.46 -43.38
C VAL A 139 -13.01 33.91 -44.55
N SER A 140 -11.92 34.60 -44.95
CA SER A 140 -11.04 34.19 -46.02
C SER A 140 -10.34 32.86 -45.69
N ALA A 141 -9.86 32.71 -44.47
CA ALA A 141 -9.23 31.48 -44.02
C ALA A 141 -10.21 30.28 -44.03
N GLU A 142 -11.47 30.51 -43.66
CA GLU A 142 -12.47 29.44 -43.69
C GLU A 142 -12.89 29.06 -45.12
N LEU A 143 -12.95 30.05 -46.06
CA LEU A 143 -13.17 29.79 -47.46
C LEU A 143 -12.06 28.93 -48.08
N VAL A 144 -10.80 29.19 -47.75
CA VAL A 144 -9.67 28.36 -48.19
C VAL A 144 -9.82 26.93 -47.69
N LYS A 145 -10.20 26.71 -46.42
CA LYS A 145 -10.44 25.35 -45.90
C LYS A 145 -11.57 24.64 -46.63
N VAL A 146 -12.62 25.36 -47.02
CA VAL A 146 -13.74 24.79 -47.78
C VAL A 146 -13.29 24.44 -49.21
N GLN A 147 -12.45 25.28 -49.83
CA GLN A 147 -11.86 25.02 -51.13
C GLN A 147 -10.98 23.76 -51.10
N ASP A 148 -10.10 23.65 -50.10
CA ASP A 148 -9.20 22.50 -49.93
C ASP A 148 -10.02 21.19 -49.72
N ARG A 149 -11.07 21.26 -48.97
CA ARG A 149 -11.95 20.11 -48.70
C ARG A 149 -12.68 19.62 -49.98
N ASN A 150 -12.97 20.54 -50.88
CA ASN A 150 -13.67 20.25 -52.15
C ASN A 150 -12.73 20.11 -53.34
N SER A 151 -11.43 20.34 -53.15
CA SER A 151 -10.43 20.13 -54.20
C SER A 151 -10.29 18.65 -54.53
N ARG A 152 -10.16 18.32 -55.85
CA ARG A 152 -9.84 16.96 -56.31
C ARG A 152 -8.38 16.96 -56.75
N MET A 153 -7.61 15.98 -56.28
CA MET A 153 -6.33 15.68 -56.90
C MET A 153 -6.55 15.20 -58.34
N VAL A 154 -5.93 15.87 -59.27
CA VAL A 154 -5.88 15.45 -60.67
C VAL A 154 -4.43 15.07 -60.92
N ASP A 155 -4.20 13.79 -61.23
CA ASP A 155 -2.89 13.34 -61.70
C ASP A 155 -2.62 13.94 -63.07
N VAL A 156 -1.48 14.64 -63.19
CA VAL A 156 -0.98 15.25 -64.44
C VAL A 156 0.13 14.39 -65.00
#